data_f326801e765dae6521785607aa20f910
#
_entry.id   f326801e765dae6521785607aa20f910
#
_cell.length_a   1.000
_cell.length_b   1.000
_cell.length_c   1.000
_cell.angle_alpha   90.00
_cell.angle_beta   90.00
_cell.angle_gamma   90.00
#
_symmetry.space_group_name_H-M   'P 1'
#
loop_
_entity.id
_entity.type
_entity.pdbx_description
1 polymer ?
#
loop_
_entity_poly.entity_id
_entity_poly.type
_entity_poly.pdbx_seq_one_letter_code
_entity_poly.pdbx_strand_id
1 'polypeptide(L)'
;LAAILQSQGYKVGLYTSPHLVDFRERIRVNGECVPEQYVIDFVEENRAFFEPLHPSFFELTTAMALKYFAEQKVDYAVIEVGLGGRLDCTNIITPILSIITNISFDHTQFLGNTLAEIAGEKAGIIKPGVPVVIGEYLPETRPVFENKAKAENAPILFAQDFDVTRLENSEPSDVDMELKGSYQERNKKTILTALHILRQKLAISDEAIREGFAHVCELTGLRGRWEKLNDTPLTICDTGHNLAGWNYLAPQINSVKAETKHIVFGMVDDKDVAHVLQLLKEMLENRVKYYWTQPSTKRAIPVAKLRDFALEYDLHGNAYHSVKEAYKAAKENAKNNDFIFVGGSSYVVADLLS
;
A
#
# COMPACT_ATOMS: atom_id res chain seq x y z
N LEU A 1 -8.65 7.99 1.02
CA LEU A 1 -9.21 9.12 0.26
C LEU A 1 -10.43 8.66 -0.54
N ALA A 2 -10.34 7.55 -1.30
CA ALA A 2 -11.49 7.01 -2.03
C ALA A 2 -12.69 6.76 -1.12
N ALA A 3 -12.50 6.12 0.04
CA ALA A 3 -13.55 5.89 1.02
C ALA A 3 -14.24 7.19 1.46
N ILE A 4 -13.48 8.25 1.73
CA ILE A 4 -14.02 9.55 2.14
C ILE A 4 -14.89 10.19 1.02
N LEU A 5 -14.44 10.11 -0.21
CA LEU A 5 -15.22 10.62 -1.35
C LEU A 5 -16.50 9.80 -1.57
N GLN A 6 -16.43 8.46 -1.39
CA GLN A 6 -17.62 7.60 -1.43
C GLN A 6 -18.60 7.93 -0.30
N SER A 7 -18.11 8.10 0.94
CA SER A 7 -18.94 8.48 2.10
C SER A 7 -19.62 9.84 1.89
N GLN A 8 -19.02 10.73 1.11
CA GLN A 8 -19.67 11.99 0.70
C GLN A 8 -20.79 11.80 -0.33
N GLY A 9 -20.92 10.62 -0.93
CA GLY A 9 -21.93 10.31 -1.94
C GLY A 9 -21.45 10.45 -3.38
N TYR A 10 -20.16 10.69 -3.62
CA TYR A 10 -19.61 10.70 -4.97
C TYR A 10 -19.46 9.28 -5.53
N LYS A 11 -19.64 9.14 -6.84
CA LYS A 11 -19.27 7.93 -7.58
C LYS A 11 -17.76 7.94 -7.84
N VAL A 12 -17.04 7.05 -7.18
CA VAL A 12 -15.56 7.08 -7.14
C VAL A 12 -14.95 5.89 -7.86
N GLY A 13 -14.12 6.18 -8.87
CA GLY A 13 -13.19 5.20 -9.43
C GLY A 13 -11.94 5.06 -8.56
N LEU A 14 -11.50 3.85 -8.33
CA LEU A 14 -10.26 3.55 -7.61
C LEU A 14 -9.39 2.62 -8.45
N TYR A 15 -8.18 3.09 -8.80
CA TYR A 15 -7.17 2.30 -9.48
C TYR A 15 -5.98 2.06 -8.56
N THR A 16 -5.67 0.79 -8.28
CA THR A 16 -4.61 0.38 -7.34
C THR A 16 -3.75 -0.74 -7.90
N SER A 17 -2.53 -0.91 -7.37
CA SER A 17 -1.62 -1.98 -7.76
C SER A 17 -0.60 -2.31 -6.66
N PRO A 18 -0.17 -3.59 -6.56
CA PRO A 18 -0.72 -4.77 -7.21
C PRO A 18 -2.06 -5.20 -6.59
N HIS A 19 -2.76 -6.15 -7.21
CA HIS A 19 -3.86 -6.89 -6.58
C HIS A 19 -3.31 -7.93 -5.59
N LEU A 20 -4.15 -8.41 -4.69
CA LEU A 20 -3.82 -9.52 -3.81
C LEU A 20 -4.23 -10.87 -4.44
N VAL A 21 -5.51 -11.08 -4.65
CA VAL A 21 -6.06 -12.37 -5.10
C VAL A 21 -6.58 -12.30 -6.53
N ASP A 22 -7.41 -11.29 -6.84
CA ASP A 22 -8.09 -11.15 -8.12
C ASP A 22 -7.60 -9.92 -8.88
N PHE A 23 -7.28 -10.10 -10.17
CA PHE A 23 -6.89 -8.99 -11.05
C PHE A 23 -7.84 -7.79 -10.98
N ARG A 24 -9.14 -8.05 -10.87
CA ARG A 24 -10.20 -7.03 -10.87
C ARG A 24 -10.16 -6.08 -9.69
N GLU A 25 -9.44 -6.45 -8.60
CA GLU A 25 -9.19 -5.58 -7.46
C GLU A 25 -8.49 -4.27 -7.83
N ARG A 26 -7.77 -4.29 -8.96
CA ARG A 26 -7.05 -3.10 -9.46
C ARG A 26 -7.95 -1.99 -9.94
N ILE A 27 -9.19 -2.32 -10.32
CA ILE A 27 -10.15 -1.38 -10.93
C ILE A 27 -11.48 -1.52 -10.21
N ARG A 28 -11.85 -0.52 -9.42
CA ARG A 28 -13.08 -0.52 -8.65
C ARG A 28 -13.88 0.75 -8.87
N VAL A 29 -15.19 0.65 -8.78
CA VAL A 29 -16.11 1.80 -8.72
C VAL A 29 -16.99 1.62 -7.49
N ASN A 30 -16.92 2.57 -6.55
CA ASN A 30 -17.62 2.49 -5.27
C ASN A 30 -17.40 1.14 -4.54
N GLY A 31 -16.16 0.68 -4.49
CA GLY A 31 -15.77 -0.57 -3.83
C GLY A 31 -15.96 -1.83 -4.67
N GLU A 32 -16.83 -1.80 -5.67
CA GLU A 32 -17.11 -2.95 -6.54
C GLU A 32 -16.03 -3.13 -7.61
N CYS A 33 -15.49 -4.34 -7.72
CA CYS A 33 -14.52 -4.69 -8.76
C CYS A 33 -15.13 -4.57 -10.16
N VAL A 34 -14.30 -4.20 -11.14
CA VAL A 34 -14.69 -4.28 -12.55
C VAL A 34 -15.23 -5.68 -12.89
N PRO A 35 -16.36 -5.81 -13.61
CA PRO A 35 -16.90 -7.10 -13.97
C PRO A 35 -15.93 -7.94 -14.82
N GLU A 36 -15.91 -9.24 -14.61
CA GLU A 36 -15.06 -10.16 -15.38
C GLU A 36 -15.35 -10.05 -16.89
N GLN A 37 -16.63 -9.98 -17.26
CA GLN A 37 -17.02 -9.84 -18.65
C GLN A 37 -16.47 -8.55 -19.27
N TYR A 38 -16.44 -7.43 -18.50
CA TYR A 38 -15.83 -6.19 -19.00
C TYR A 38 -14.35 -6.34 -19.33
N VAL A 39 -13.62 -7.08 -18.51
CA VAL A 39 -12.18 -7.36 -18.75
C VAL A 39 -12.01 -8.16 -20.04
N ILE A 40 -12.85 -9.19 -20.25
CA ILE A 40 -12.84 -10.03 -21.46
C ILE A 40 -13.16 -9.17 -22.68
N ASP A 41 -14.27 -8.45 -22.66
CA ASP A 41 -14.73 -7.61 -23.76
C ASP A 41 -13.70 -6.53 -24.13
N PHE A 42 -13.11 -5.86 -23.13
CA PHE A 42 -12.07 -4.86 -23.37
C PHE A 42 -10.88 -5.45 -24.14
N VAL A 43 -10.42 -6.63 -23.74
CA VAL A 43 -9.27 -7.28 -24.40
C VAL A 43 -9.67 -7.73 -25.81
N GLU A 44 -10.83 -8.34 -26.00
CA GLU A 44 -11.26 -8.85 -27.31
C GLU A 44 -11.54 -7.73 -28.30
N GLU A 45 -12.28 -6.71 -27.91
CA GLU A 45 -12.64 -5.57 -28.77
C GLU A 45 -11.42 -4.74 -29.20
N ASN A 46 -10.43 -4.61 -28.33
CA ASN A 46 -9.28 -3.74 -28.58
C ASN A 46 -8.02 -4.53 -29.02
N ARG A 47 -8.06 -5.85 -29.10
CA ARG A 47 -6.91 -6.71 -29.45
C ARG A 47 -6.20 -6.27 -30.72
N ALA A 48 -6.95 -6.04 -31.80
CA ALA A 48 -6.38 -5.64 -33.09
C ALA A 48 -5.67 -4.27 -33.02
N PHE A 49 -6.06 -3.40 -32.09
CA PHE A 49 -5.43 -2.12 -31.87
C PHE A 49 -4.13 -2.24 -31.05
N PHE A 50 -4.16 -2.97 -29.94
CA PHE A 50 -3.01 -2.98 -29.05
C PHE A 50 -1.94 -4.06 -29.36
N GLU A 51 -2.29 -5.16 -30.02
CA GLU A 51 -1.31 -6.21 -30.35
C GLU A 51 -0.09 -5.67 -31.11
N PRO A 52 -0.24 -4.83 -32.15
CA PRO A 52 0.94 -4.25 -32.86
C PRO A 52 1.77 -3.29 -32.00
N LEU A 53 1.21 -2.75 -30.91
CA LEU A 53 1.88 -1.81 -30.01
C LEU A 53 2.66 -2.51 -28.90
N HIS A 54 2.40 -3.80 -28.66
CA HIS A 54 3.04 -4.61 -27.62
C HIS A 54 3.04 -3.92 -26.23
N PRO A 55 1.89 -3.40 -25.74
CA PRO A 55 1.84 -2.72 -24.44
C PRO A 55 2.24 -3.66 -23.32
N SER A 56 2.86 -3.12 -22.29
CA SER A 56 3.05 -3.84 -21.03
C SER A 56 1.70 -4.16 -20.37
N PHE A 57 1.72 -5.15 -19.50
CA PHE A 57 0.53 -5.48 -18.69
C PHE A 57 -0.03 -4.27 -17.96
N PHE A 58 0.84 -3.40 -17.40
CA PHE A 58 0.39 -2.24 -16.62
C PHE A 58 -0.18 -1.14 -17.51
N GLU A 59 0.39 -0.88 -18.70
CA GLU A 59 -0.17 0.06 -19.69
C GLU A 59 -1.57 -0.36 -20.12
N LEU A 60 -1.76 -1.64 -20.43
CA LEU A 60 -3.07 -2.15 -20.85
C LEU A 60 -4.09 -2.05 -19.71
N THR A 61 -3.67 -2.37 -18.48
CA THR A 61 -4.55 -2.27 -17.29
C THR A 61 -4.93 -0.82 -16.99
N THR A 62 -3.99 0.11 -17.14
CA THR A 62 -4.25 1.55 -16.95
C THR A 62 -5.24 2.07 -17.99
N ALA A 63 -5.07 1.70 -19.27
CA ALA A 63 -6.02 2.08 -20.33
C ALA A 63 -7.43 1.53 -20.04
N MET A 64 -7.52 0.26 -19.61
CA MET A 64 -8.78 -0.37 -19.20
C MET A 64 -9.45 0.40 -18.05
N ALA A 65 -8.69 0.76 -17.01
CA ALA A 65 -9.20 1.48 -15.86
C ALA A 65 -9.77 2.84 -16.26
N LEU A 66 -9.02 3.62 -17.04
CA LEU A 66 -9.47 4.96 -17.49
C LEU A 66 -10.71 4.88 -18.38
N LYS A 67 -10.77 3.89 -19.30
CA LYS A 67 -11.95 3.65 -20.14
C LYS A 67 -13.16 3.27 -19.28
N TYR A 68 -12.98 2.34 -18.33
CA TYR A 68 -14.04 1.90 -17.43
C TYR A 68 -14.59 3.07 -16.59
N PHE A 69 -13.73 3.89 -16.01
CA PHE A 69 -14.15 5.05 -15.23
C PHE A 69 -14.92 6.08 -16.06
N ALA A 70 -14.50 6.32 -17.31
CA ALA A 70 -15.20 7.20 -18.22
C ALA A 70 -16.61 6.67 -18.57
N GLU A 71 -16.74 5.37 -18.86
CA GLU A 71 -18.03 4.72 -19.16
C GLU A 71 -18.95 4.68 -17.95
N GLN A 72 -18.37 4.44 -16.76
CA GLN A 72 -19.10 4.47 -15.50
C GLN A 72 -19.48 5.89 -15.07
N LYS A 73 -18.96 6.93 -15.74
CA LYS A 73 -19.19 8.35 -15.42
C LYS A 73 -18.91 8.65 -13.94
N VAL A 74 -17.73 8.20 -13.46
CA VAL A 74 -17.33 8.49 -12.09
C VAL A 74 -17.16 10.01 -11.90
N ASP A 75 -17.56 10.52 -10.73
CA ASP A 75 -17.37 11.93 -10.39
C ASP A 75 -15.89 12.24 -10.15
N TYR A 76 -15.19 11.32 -9.49
CA TYR A 76 -13.75 11.42 -9.20
C TYR A 76 -13.09 10.07 -9.35
N ALA A 77 -11.80 10.08 -9.70
CA ALA A 77 -10.96 8.90 -9.71
C ALA A 77 -9.75 9.11 -8.80
N VAL A 78 -9.46 8.12 -7.96
CA VAL A 78 -8.24 8.01 -7.18
C VAL A 78 -7.32 7.02 -7.90
N ILE A 79 -6.22 7.52 -8.44
CA ILE A 79 -5.30 6.78 -9.31
C ILE A 79 -3.97 6.58 -8.58
N GLU A 80 -3.62 5.34 -8.28
CA GLU A 80 -2.32 4.98 -7.75
C GLU A 80 -1.29 4.84 -8.89
N VAL A 81 -0.13 5.46 -8.71
CA VAL A 81 1.03 5.31 -9.62
C VAL A 81 1.62 3.90 -9.47
N GLY A 82 1.94 3.25 -10.56
CA GLY A 82 2.52 1.90 -10.54
C GLY A 82 3.99 1.90 -10.12
N LEU A 83 4.81 2.75 -10.72
CA LEU A 83 6.25 2.82 -10.45
C LEU A 83 6.80 4.23 -10.71
N GLY A 84 7.48 4.78 -9.70
CA GLY A 84 8.12 6.09 -9.81
C GLY A 84 7.10 7.22 -9.92
N GLY A 85 6.87 7.72 -11.12
CA GLY A 85 5.89 8.77 -11.42
C GLY A 85 6.11 9.40 -12.79
N ARG A 86 7.28 9.96 -13.05
CA ARG A 86 7.59 10.71 -14.27
C ARG A 86 7.29 9.94 -15.55
N LEU A 87 7.69 8.68 -15.61
CA LEU A 87 7.51 7.80 -16.79
C LEU A 87 6.40 6.75 -16.58
N ASP A 88 5.64 6.86 -15.49
CA ASP A 88 4.53 5.94 -15.25
C ASP A 88 3.38 6.20 -16.23
N CYS A 89 2.75 5.14 -16.72
CA CYS A 89 1.67 5.27 -17.69
C CYS A 89 0.42 5.96 -17.11
N THR A 90 0.24 5.98 -15.78
CA THR A 90 -0.81 6.77 -15.14
C THR A 90 -0.56 8.27 -15.24
N ASN A 91 0.67 8.70 -15.54
CA ASN A 91 1.05 10.12 -15.58
C ASN A 91 0.55 10.89 -16.83
N ILE A 92 -0.26 10.26 -17.65
CA ILE A 92 -0.97 10.91 -18.78
C ILE A 92 -2.11 11.83 -18.32
N ILE A 93 -2.57 11.70 -17.09
CA ILE A 93 -3.67 12.49 -16.54
C ILE A 93 -3.20 13.87 -16.05
N THR A 94 -4.15 14.81 -15.97
CA THR A 94 -3.99 16.06 -15.22
C THR A 94 -4.93 16.01 -14.01
N PRO A 95 -4.42 15.72 -12.82
CA PRO A 95 -5.25 15.55 -11.64
C PRO A 95 -5.69 16.90 -11.04
N ILE A 96 -6.68 16.88 -10.15
CA ILE A 96 -7.06 18.07 -9.35
C ILE A 96 -6.13 18.26 -8.14
N LEU A 97 -5.42 17.19 -7.75
CA LEU A 97 -4.44 17.14 -6.66
C LEU A 97 -3.47 15.99 -6.90
N SER A 98 -2.17 16.23 -6.75
CA SER A 98 -1.16 15.18 -6.67
C SER A 98 -0.76 14.93 -5.21
N ILE A 99 -0.50 13.66 -4.87
CA ILE A 99 -0.07 13.26 -3.51
C ILE A 99 1.14 12.35 -3.65
N ILE A 100 2.22 12.67 -2.92
CA ILE A 100 3.40 11.82 -2.78
C ILE A 100 3.55 11.48 -1.29
N THR A 101 3.39 10.22 -0.93
CA THR A 101 3.27 9.80 0.47
C THR A 101 4.60 9.86 1.22
N ASN A 102 5.61 9.15 0.74
CA ASN A 102 6.96 9.14 1.30
C ASN A 102 7.99 8.71 0.25
N ILE A 103 9.27 8.86 0.60
CA ILE A 103 10.40 8.37 -0.19
C ILE A 103 11.19 7.37 0.62
N SER A 104 11.42 6.21 0.04
CA SER A 104 12.27 5.16 0.59
C SER A 104 13.01 4.44 -0.54
N PHE A 105 14.08 3.72 -0.20
CA PHE A 105 14.75 2.85 -1.16
C PHE A 105 13.83 1.69 -1.53
N ASP A 106 13.34 1.68 -2.75
CA ASP A 106 12.67 0.57 -3.42
C ASP A 106 12.87 0.73 -4.92
N HIS A 107 12.90 -0.38 -5.66
CA HIS A 107 13.09 -0.39 -7.12
C HIS A 107 14.30 0.44 -7.60
N THR A 108 15.40 0.42 -6.85
CA THR A 108 16.60 1.25 -7.10
C THR A 108 17.19 1.06 -8.50
N GLN A 109 17.05 -0.14 -9.07
CA GLN A 109 17.46 -0.46 -10.44
C GLN A 109 16.74 0.39 -11.52
N PHE A 110 15.58 1.01 -11.20
CA PHE A 110 14.79 1.82 -12.11
C PHE A 110 14.70 3.29 -11.69
N LEU A 111 14.65 3.55 -10.37
CA LEU A 111 14.35 4.87 -9.85
C LEU A 111 15.58 5.66 -9.41
N GLY A 112 16.74 5.00 -9.36
CA GLY A 112 18.00 5.61 -8.92
C GLY A 112 18.52 5.07 -7.59
N ASN A 113 19.75 5.42 -7.26
CA ASN A 113 20.49 4.89 -6.13
C ASN A 113 20.54 5.84 -4.92
N THR A 114 19.89 7.00 -5.04
CA THR A 114 19.77 8.00 -3.97
C THR A 114 18.31 8.36 -3.73
N LEU A 115 17.97 8.78 -2.52
CA LEU A 115 16.61 9.22 -2.20
C LEU A 115 16.22 10.47 -3.00
N ALA A 116 17.17 11.33 -3.34
CA ALA A 116 16.92 12.50 -4.18
C ALA A 116 16.54 12.12 -5.63
N GLU A 117 17.19 11.10 -6.21
CA GLU A 117 16.83 10.57 -7.53
C GLU A 117 15.43 9.96 -7.52
N ILE A 118 15.13 9.12 -6.53
CA ILE A 118 13.82 8.51 -6.35
C ILE A 118 12.74 9.59 -6.17
N ALA A 119 13.02 10.62 -5.37
CA ALA A 119 12.14 11.78 -5.20
C ALA A 119 11.90 12.51 -6.53
N GLY A 120 12.93 12.65 -7.38
CA GLY A 120 12.83 13.26 -8.71
C GLY A 120 11.87 12.50 -9.63
N GLU A 121 11.97 11.17 -9.65
CA GLU A 121 11.05 10.32 -10.43
C GLU A 121 9.60 10.44 -9.94
N LYS A 122 9.38 10.42 -8.61
CA LYS A 122 8.05 10.60 -8.04
C LYS A 122 7.50 12.02 -8.23
N ALA A 123 8.35 13.03 -8.14
CA ALA A 123 7.99 14.41 -8.39
C ALA A 123 7.50 14.67 -9.84
N GLY A 124 7.75 13.75 -10.76
CA GLY A 124 7.24 13.81 -12.13
C GLY A 124 5.71 13.84 -12.26
N ILE A 125 4.96 13.51 -11.19
CA ILE A 125 3.49 13.66 -11.17
C ILE A 125 3.02 15.07 -10.79
N ILE A 126 3.92 15.97 -10.41
CA ILE A 126 3.61 17.37 -10.15
C ILE A 126 3.35 18.06 -11.50
N LYS A 127 2.15 18.59 -11.69
CA LYS A 127 1.68 19.16 -12.96
C LYS A 127 1.53 20.67 -12.88
N PRO A 128 1.61 21.37 -14.03
CA PRO A 128 1.48 22.84 -14.07
C PRO A 128 0.23 23.36 -13.35
N GLY A 129 0.43 24.18 -12.32
CA GLY A 129 -0.65 24.83 -11.55
C GLY A 129 -1.48 23.89 -10.68
N VAL A 130 -1.20 22.58 -10.65
CA VAL A 130 -1.93 21.60 -9.84
C VAL A 130 -1.32 21.52 -8.44
N PRO A 131 -2.12 21.65 -7.37
CA PRO A 131 -1.62 21.50 -6.01
C PRO A 131 -0.99 20.12 -5.79
N VAL A 132 0.05 20.08 -4.93
CA VAL A 132 0.67 18.83 -4.51
C VAL A 132 0.83 18.77 -2.99
N VAL A 133 0.55 17.59 -2.43
CA VAL A 133 0.82 17.26 -1.02
C VAL A 133 1.94 16.26 -0.95
N ILE A 134 2.97 16.58 -0.15
CA ILE A 134 4.04 15.67 0.21
C ILE A 134 3.77 15.19 1.64
N GLY A 135 3.61 13.88 1.83
CA GLY A 135 3.33 13.29 3.14
C GLY A 135 4.52 13.39 4.08
N GLU A 136 5.61 12.75 3.71
CA GLU A 136 6.86 12.77 4.47
C GLU A 136 8.03 13.19 3.57
N TYR A 137 8.98 13.90 4.15
CA TYR A 137 10.20 14.28 3.46
C TYR A 137 11.43 14.11 4.36
N LEU A 138 12.58 14.02 3.73
CA LEU A 138 13.89 14.07 4.35
C LEU A 138 14.62 15.35 3.89
N PRO A 139 15.67 15.80 4.62
CA PRO A 139 16.43 16.99 4.21
C PRO A 139 16.93 16.98 2.76
N GLU A 140 17.26 15.80 2.24
CA GLU A 140 17.74 15.60 0.87
C GLU A 140 16.61 15.52 -0.19
N THR A 141 15.38 15.14 0.19
CA THR A 141 14.25 15.01 -0.75
C THR A 141 13.41 16.28 -0.83
N ARG A 142 13.32 17.08 0.22
CA ARG A 142 12.54 18.32 0.27
C ARG A 142 12.88 19.30 -0.85
N PRO A 143 14.17 19.64 -1.11
CA PRO A 143 14.51 20.58 -2.17
C PRO A 143 14.09 20.08 -3.57
N VAL A 144 14.07 18.77 -3.79
CA VAL A 144 13.63 18.17 -5.06
C VAL A 144 12.17 18.52 -5.33
N PHE A 145 11.29 18.34 -4.34
CA PHE A 145 9.88 18.66 -4.43
C PHE A 145 9.63 20.17 -4.58
N GLU A 146 10.31 20.99 -3.78
CA GLU A 146 10.18 22.46 -3.83
C GLU A 146 10.59 22.99 -5.20
N ASN A 147 11.72 22.53 -5.76
CA ASN A 147 12.20 22.94 -7.07
C ASN A 147 11.23 22.51 -8.18
N LYS A 148 10.72 21.29 -8.14
CA LYS A 148 9.76 20.81 -9.14
C LYS A 148 8.44 21.58 -9.04
N ALA A 149 7.88 21.77 -7.86
CA ALA A 149 6.66 22.53 -7.65
C ALA A 149 6.82 23.99 -8.13
N LYS A 150 7.95 24.62 -7.85
CA LYS A 150 8.27 25.98 -8.34
C LYS A 150 8.33 26.03 -9.87
N ALA A 151 8.97 25.05 -10.50
CA ALA A 151 9.08 24.98 -11.97
C ALA A 151 7.69 24.82 -12.64
N GLU A 152 6.76 24.14 -11.99
CA GLU A 152 5.39 23.91 -12.47
C GLU A 152 4.38 24.96 -11.97
N ASN A 153 4.83 25.98 -11.21
CA ASN A 153 3.91 26.92 -10.52
C ASN A 153 2.83 26.19 -9.71
N ALA A 154 3.16 25.02 -9.14
CA ALA A 154 2.25 24.19 -8.38
C ALA A 154 2.28 24.58 -6.91
N PRO A 155 1.13 24.87 -6.28
CA PRO A 155 1.07 25.02 -4.82
C PRO A 155 1.52 23.72 -4.13
N ILE A 156 2.44 23.81 -3.16
CA ILE A 156 2.95 22.65 -2.44
C ILE A 156 2.68 22.76 -0.94
N LEU A 157 2.19 21.68 -0.35
CA LEU A 157 2.07 21.52 1.10
C LEU A 157 2.82 20.25 1.55
N PHE A 158 3.51 20.39 2.68
CA PHE A 158 4.17 19.28 3.36
C PHE A 158 3.33 18.87 4.56
N ALA A 159 2.74 17.66 4.49
CA ALA A 159 1.87 17.17 5.56
C ALA A 159 2.63 17.05 6.91
N GLN A 160 3.91 16.74 6.85
CA GLN A 160 4.77 16.66 8.04
C GLN A 160 4.82 17.98 8.81
N ASP A 161 4.74 19.12 8.12
CA ASP A 161 4.79 20.48 8.70
C ASP A 161 3.39 21.06 8.92
N PHE A 162 2.36 20.44 8.33
CA PHE A 162 1.00 20.97 8.35
C PHE A 162 0.35 20.80 9.73
N ASP A 163 -0.20 21.86 10.25
CA ASP A 163 -0.97 21.85 11.49
C ASP A 163 -2.42 21.46 11.18
N VAL A 164 -2.75 20.20 11.40
CA VAL A 164 -4.09 19.66 11.14
C VAL A 164 -5.18 20.26 12.05
N THR A 165 -4.83 20.93 13.15
CA THR A 165 -5.80 21.59 14.03
C THR A 165 -6.37 22.87 13.38
N ARG A 166 -5.74 23.37 12.30
CA ARG A 166 -6.23 24.49 11.50
C ARG A 166 -7.38 24.12 10.55
N LEU A 167 -7.79 22.87 10.51
CA LEU A 167 -9.03 22.46 9.83
C LEU A 167 -10.19 22.97 10.69
N GLU A 168 -10.70 24.18 10.36
CA GLU A 168 -11.69 24.92 11.15
C GLU A 168 -12.89 24.04 11.53
N ASN A 169 -13.24 24.06 12.82
CA ASN A 169 -14.45 23.52 13.45
C ASN A 169 -14.62 22.00 13.56
N SER A 170 -13.66 21.17 13.22
CA SER A 170 -13.72 19.75 13.54
C SER A 170 -12.42 19.31 14.19
N GLU A 171 -12.51 18.62 15.30
CA GLU A 171 -11.36 17.95 15.92
C GLU A 171 -11.08 16.62 15.18
N PRO A 172 -10.24 16.63 14.10
CA PRO A 172 -9.89 15.39 13.40
C PRO A 172 -8.93 14.52 14.22
N SER A 173 -8.50 14.99 15.38
CA SER A 173 -7.65 14.23 16.30
C SER A 173 -8.32 12.96 16.81
N ASP A 174 -9.66 12.90 16.80
CA ASP A 174 -10.43 11.82 17.39
C ASP A 174 -11.14 10.94 16.33
N VAL A 175 -10.66 10.95 15.10
CA VAL A 175 -11.19 10.05 14.06
C VAL A 175 -10.70 8.63 14.32
N ASP A 176 -11.62 7.74 14.65
CA ASP A 176 -11.31 6.31 14.72
C ASP A 176 -10.96 5.79 13.31
N MET A 177 -9.76 5.21 13.19
CA MET A 177 -9.31 4.64 11.93
C MET A 177 -9.49 3.12 11.95
N GLU A 178 -10.13 2.58 10.94
CA GLU A 178 -10.18 1.13 10.74
C GLU A 178 -8.77 0.54 10.57
N LEU A 179 -7.90 1.23 9.83
CA LEU A 179 -6.53 0.79 9.57
C LEU A 179 -5.63 1.09 10.77
N LYS A 180 -5.27 0.05 11.54
CA LYS A 180 -4.51 0.16 12.80
C LYS A 180 -2.98 0.06 12.65
N GLY A 181 -2.44 -0.01 11.44
CA GLY A 181 -0.98 0.03 11.23
C GLY A 181 -0.37 1.33 11.76
N SER A 182 0.73 1.27 12.50
CA SER A 182 1.38 2.46 13.09
C SER A 182 1.81 3.51 12.05
N TYR A 183 2.12 3.08 10.83
CA TYR A 183 2.42 3.95 9.69
C TYR A 183 1.17 4.70 9.18
N GLN A 184 -0.04 4.27 9.52
CA GLN A 184 -1.28 4.90 9.06
C GLN A 184 -1.52 6.27 9.68
N GLU A 185 -0.94 6.59 10.84
CA GLU A 185 -1.01 7.92 11.42
C GLU A 185 -0.39 8.99 10.50
N ARG A 186 0.70 8.64 9.81
CA ARG A 186 1.34 9.52 8.83
C ARG A 186 0.50 9.64 7.56
N ASN A 187 -0.09 8.53 7.10
CA ASN A 187 -1.03 8.54 5.99
C ASN A 187 -2.28 9.36 6.32
N LYS A 188 -2.82 9.25 7.54
CA LYS A 188 -3.91 10.10 8.05
C LYS A 188 -3.57 11.57 7.91
N LYS A 189 -2.40 11.98 8.41
CA LYS A 189 -1.94 13.36 8.32
C LYS A 189 -1.83 13.84 6.87
N THR A 190 -1.31 12.99 5.98
CA THR A 190 -1.24 13.26 4.53
C THR A 190 -2.63 13.45 3.93
N ILE A 191 -3.59 12.58 4.27
CA ILE A 191 -4.98 12.66 3.78
C ILE A 191 -5.66 13.92 4.31
N LEU A 192 -5.52 14.25 5.59
CA LEU A 192 -6.11 15.47 6.16
C LEU A 192 -5.55 16.74 5.50
N THR A 193 -4.25 16.77 5.20
CA THR A 193 -3.65 17.86 4.44
C THR A 193 -4.19 17.94 3.01
N ALA A 194 -4.41 16.79 2.37
CA ALA A 194 -5.02 16.71 1.05
C ALA A 194 -6.48 17.23 1.07
N LEU A 195 -7.24 16.86 2.11
CA LEU A 195 -8.63 17.31 2.29
C LEU A 195 -8.73 18.82 2.52
N HIS A 196 -7.74 19.44 3.18
CA HIS A 196 -7.67 20.89 3.29
C HIS A 196 -7.67 21.58 1.92
N ILE A 197 -6.95 21.02 0.95
CA ILE A 197 -6.95 21.54 -0.43
C ILE A 197 -8.26 21.19 -1.15
N LEU A 198 -8.69 19.94 -1.05
CA LEU A 198 -9.86 19.45 -1.78
C LEU A 198 -11.15 20.16 -1.36
N ARG A 199 -11.32 20.46 -0.07
CA ARG A 199 -12.49 21.19 0.45
C ARG A 199 -12.67 22.61 -0.12
N GLN A 200 -11.62 23.18 -0.71
CA GLN A 200 -11.75 24.45 -1.41
C GLN A 200 -12.51 24.33 -2.74
N LYS A 201 -12.64 23.11 -3.27
CA LYS A 201 -13.26 22.82 -4.57
C LYS A 201 -14.41 21.82 -4.49
N LEU A 202 -14.41 20.96 -3.47
CA LEU A 202 -15.34 19.85 -3.31
C LEU A 202 -16.09 19.99 -1.98
N ALA A 203 -17.37 19.67 -2.00
CA ALA A 203 -18.15 19.52 -0.78
C ALA A 203 -17.76 18.20 -0.09
N ILE A 204 -17.04 18.26 1.02
CA ILE A 204 -16.66 17.09 1.82
C ILE A 204 -16.96 17.42 3.29
N SER A 205 -17.94 16.75 3.87
CA SER A 205 -18.36 16.96 5.25
C SER A 205 -17.41 16.28 6.25
N ASP A 206 -17.43 16.72 7.51
CA ASP A 206 -16.67 16.07 8.58
C ASP A 206 -17.19 14.66 8.86
N GLU A 207 -18.49 14.43 8.68
CA GLU A 207 -19.07 13.11 8.79
C GLU A 207 -18.53 12.16 7.72
N ALA A 208 -18.47 12.59 6.46
CA ALA A 208 -17.86 11.79 5.39
C ALA A 208 -16.39 11.46 5.66
N ILE A 209 -15.65 12.37 6.31
CA ILE A 209 -14.26 12.11 6.71
C ILE A 209 -14.23 11.03 7.80
N ARG A 210 -15.05 11.13 8.85
CA ARG A 210 -15.11 10.12 9.92
C ARG A 210 -15.51 8.75 9.37
N GLU A 211 -16.60 8.69 8.61
CA GLU A 211 -17.06 7.44 7.98
C GLU A 211 -16.02 6.84 7.05
N GLY A 212 -15.38 7.66 6.22
CA GLY A 212 -14.37 7.18 5.29
C GLY A 212 -13.09 6.68 5.95
N PHE A 213 -12.73 7.14 7.15
CA PHE A 213 -11.62 6.56 7.94
C PHE A 213 -12.05 5.32 8.73
N ALA A 214 -13.31 5.27 9.21
CA ALA A 214 -13.82 4.17 10.00
C ALA A 214 -14.15 2.92 9.18
N HIS A 215 -14.43 3.05 7.88
CA HIS A 215 -14.93 1.99 7.00
C HIS A 215 -14.14 1.86 5.69
N VAL A 216 -12.80 2.02 5.74
CA VAL A 216 -11.94 1.98 4.56
C VAL A 216 -12.03 0.63 3.83
N CYS A 217 -11.94 -0.47 4.56
CA CYS A 217 -11.94 -1.81 3.98
C CYS A 217 -13.30 -2.17 3.37
N GLU A 218 -14.38 -1.86 4.08
CA GLU A 218 -15.74 -2.08 3.60
C GLU A 218 -16.02 -1.28 2.32
N LEU A 219 -15.70 0.02 2.33
CA LEU A 219 -15.99 0.93 1.22
C LEU A 219 -15.10 0.71 0.00
N THR A 220 -13.86 0.24 0.19
CA THR A 220 -12.89 0.15 -0.92
C THR A 220 -12.44 -1.27 -1.24
N GLY A 221 -12.75 -2.24 -0.41
CA GLY A 221 -12.26 -3.60 -0.52
C GLY A 221 -10.75 -3.74 -0.27
N LEU A 222 -10.14 -2.78 0.44
CA LEU A 222 -8.72 -2.84 0.80
C LEU A 222 -8.47 -3.99 1.79
N ARG A 223 -7.46 -4.81 1.52
CA ARG A 223 -7.07 -5.96 2.34
C ARG A 223 -5.56 -5.92 2.67
N GLY A 224 -5.17 -6.68 3.70
CA GLY A 224 -3.76 -6.93 4.02
C GLY A 224 -3.00 -5.73 4.58
N ARG A 225 -3.65 -4.85 5.33
CA ARG A 225 -3.02 -3.70 6.01
C ARG A 225 -3.26 -3.77 7.51
N TRP A 226 -2.41 -4.50 8.23
CA TRP A 226 -2.60 -4.85 9.65
C TRP A 226 -3.99 -5.44 9.89
N GLU A 227 -4.38 -6.33 8.97
CA GLU A 227 -5.71 -6.91 8.92
C GLU A 227 -5.87 -8.01 9.97
N LYS A 228 -6.88 -7.87 10.81
CA LYS A 228 -7.23 -8.89 11.80
C LYS A 228 -8.03 -10.01 11.13
N LEU A 229 -7.50 -11.22 11.21
CA LEU A 229 -8.13 -12.42 10.65
C LEU A 229 -8.85 -13.26 11.71
N ASN A 230 -8.40 -13.19 12.96
CA ASN A 230 -8.97 -13.96 14.07
C ASN A 230 -8.70 -13.25 15.39
N ASP A 231 -9.60 -13.42 16.34
CA ASP A 231 -9.50 -12.85 17.69
C ASP A 231 -8.75 -13.76 18.68
N THR A 232 -8.83 -15.08 18.52
CA THR A 232 -8.28 -16.04 19.49
C THR A 232 -7.74 -17.31 18.80
N PRO A 233 -6.41 -17.52 18.73
CA PRO A 233 -5.37 -16.53 19.02
C PRO A 233 -5.48 -15.32 18.09
N LEU A 234 -5.12 -14.14 18.59
CA LEU A 234 -5.10 -12.94 17.74
C LEU A 234 -4.21 -13.20 16.53
N THR A 235 -4.78 -13.05 15.36
CA THR A 235 -4.08 -13.29 14.08
C THR A 235 -4.18 -12.06 13.20
N ILE A 236 -3.03 -11.55 12.78
CA ILE A 236 -2.89 -10.38 11.91
C ILE A 236 -2.11 -10.73 10.65
N CYS A 237 -2.52 -10.18 9.51
CA CYS A 237 -1.68 -10.18 8.32
C CYS A 237 -1.36 -8.76 7.83
N ASP A 238 -0.17 -8.61 7.20
CA ASP A 238 0.22 -7.36 6.58
C ASP A 238 1.12 -7.61 5.36
N THR A 239 0.92 -6.81 4.31
CA THR A 239 1.64 -6.93 3.04
C THR A 239 2.99 -6.21 3.01
N GLY A 240 3.47 -5.69 4.14
CA GLY A 240 4.79 -5.07 4.26
C GLY A 240 5.90 -6.01 3.73
N HIS A 241 6.68 -5.51 2.78
CA HIS A 241 7.58 -6.35 1.97
C HIS A 241 8.98 -5.76 1.79
N ASN A 242 9.25 -4.60 2.34
CA ASN A 242 10.54 -3.93 2.28
C ASN A 242 10.99 -3.45 3.67
N LEU A 243 12.25 -3.07 3.78
CA LEU A 243 12.83 -2.64 5.05
C LEU A 243 12.06 -1.45 5.67
N ALA A 244 11.63 -0.48 4.85
CA ALA A 244 10.87 0.67 5.33
C ALA A 244 9.54 0.25 5.99
N GLY A 245 8.80 -0.68 5.40
CA GLY A 245 7.59 -1.24 5.99
C GLY A 245 7.87 -2.03 7.28
N TRP A 246 8.92 -2.84 7.28
CA TRP A 246 9.29 -3.65 8.45
C TRP A 246 9.78 -2.81 9.64
N ASN A 247 10.35 -1.62 9.41
CA ASN A 247 10.68 -0.66 10.48
C ASN A 247 9.45 -0.20 11.28
N TYR A 248 8.24 -0.29 10.70
CA TYR A 248 6.98 -0.05 11.40
C TYR A 248 6.36 -1.34 11.95
N LEU A 249 6.39 -2.43 11.17
CA LEU A 249 5.75 -3.69 11.54
C LEU A 249 6.41 -4.36 12.72
N ALA A 250 7.75 -4.41 12.77
CA ALA A 250 8.45 -5.10 13.85
C ALA A 250 8.18 -4.49 15.24
N PRO A 251 8.26 -3.16 15.45
CA PRO A 251 7.83 -2.54 16.72
C PRO A 251 6.36 -2.77 17.04
N GLN A 252 5.49 -2.75 16.02
CA GLN A 252 4.05 -2.99 16.23
C GLN A 252 3.78 -4.44 16.63
N ILE A 253 4.42 -5.43 15.99
CA ILE A 253 4.41 -6.83 16.39
C ILE A 253 4.87 -6.98 17.85
N ASN A 254 5.95 -6.27 18.23
CA ASN A 254 6.45 -6.28 19.60
C ASN A 254 5.47 -5.72 20.62
N SER A 255 4.72 -4.68 20.26
CA SER A 255 3.74 -4.05 21.15
C SER A 255 2.54 -4.94 21.49
N VAL A 256 2.28 -5.98 20.68
CA VAL A 256 1.19 -6.94 20.95
C VAL A 256 1.55 -7.79 22.16
N LYS A 257 0.70 -7.72 23.20
CA LYS A 257 0.85 -8.54 24.41
C LYS A 257 0.46 -9.99 24.09
N ALA A 258 1.42 -10.90 24.13
CA ALA A 258 1.24 -12.32 23.90
C ALA A 258 2.29 -13.14 24.66
N GLU A 259 2.00 -14.41 24.99
CA GLU A 259 2.98 -15.31 25.59
C GLU A 259 4.04 -15.75 24.57
N THR A 260 3.60 -16.06 23.36
CA THR A 260 4.46 -16.42 22.24
C THR A 260 3.97 -15.73 20.97
N LYS A 261 4.89 -15.24 20.16
CA LYS A 261 4.61 -14.68 18.84
C LYS A 261 4.98 -15.69 17.78
N HIS A 262 4.04 -16.10 16.95
CA HIS A 262 4.21 -17.01 15.84
C HIS A 262 4.28 -16.19 14.56
N ILE A 263 5.43 -16.19 13.89
CA ILE A 263 5.67 -15.38 12.69
C ILE A 263 5.73 -16.29 11.46
N VAL A 264 4.70 -16.26 10.65
CA VAL A 264 4.66 -16.91 9.33
C VAL A 264 5.23 -15.92 8.32
N PHE A 265 6.40 -16.25 7.76
CA PHE A 265 7.18 -15.31 6.98
C PHE A 265 7.69 -15.90 5.68
N GLY A 266 7.49 -15.16 4.59
CA GLY A 266 8.04 -15.47 3.27
C GLY A 266 8.29 -14.20 2.46
N MET A 267 9.31 -14.21 1.59
CA MET A 267 9.68 -13.05 0.77
C MET A 267 9.90 -13.43 -0.69
N VAL A 268 10.03 -12.39 -1.53
CA VAL A 268 10.44 -12.49 -2.94
C VAL A 268 11.91 -12.11 -3.10
N ASP A 269 12.58 -12.66 -4.11
CA ASP A 269 14.06 -12.63 -4.28
C ASP A 269 14.59 -11.25 -4.71
N ASP A 270 13.71 -10.32 -5.10
CA ASP A 270 14.08 -8.96 -5.52
C ASP A 270 14.03 -7.94 -4.37
N LYS A 271 13.91 -8.40 -3.13
CA LYS A 271 13.84 -7.55 -1.94
C LYS A 271 15.06 -7.75 -1.04
N ASP A 272 15.28 -6.76 -0.19
CA ASP A 272 16.40 -6.74 0.76
C ASP A 272 16.11 -7.64 1.97
N VAL A 273 16.25 -8.94 1.76
CA VAL A 273 15.95 -9.97 2.75
C VAL A 273 16.91 -9.91 3.94
N ALA A 274 18.19 -9.65 3.68
CA ALA A 274 19.23 -9.64 4.70
C ALA A 274 18.93 -8.58 5.78
N HIS A 275 18.65 -7.36 5.39
CA HIS A 275 18.33 -6.29 6.34
C HIS A 275 17.00 -6.51 7.06
N VAL A 276 16.00 -7.14 6.40
CA VAL A 276 14.74 -7.50 7.09
C VAL A 276 14.98 -8.59 8.14
N LEU A 277 15.78 -9.62 7.84
CA LEU A 277 16.12 -10.66 8.81
C LEU A 277 16.94 -10.10 9.99
N GLN A 278 17.89 -9.21 9.70
CA GLN A 278 18.63 -8.49 10.75
C GLN A 278 17.68 -7.70 11.65
N LEU A 279 16.74 -6.97 11.07
CA LEU A 279 15.72 -6.21 11.79
C LEU A 279 14.85 -7.11 12.68
N LEU A 280 14.42 -8.27 12.17
CA LEU A 280 13.67 -9.25 12.95
C LEU A 280 14.48 -9.76 14.15
N LYS A 281 15.79 -9.99 13.98
CA LYS A 281 16.68 -10.38 15.05
C LYS A 281 16.84 -9.31 16.12
N GLU A 282 16.98 -8.06 15.71
CA GLU A 282 17.26 -6.95 16.61
C GLU A 282 16.02 -6.46 17.37
N MET A 283 14.85 -6.50 16.72
CA MET A 283 13.64 -5.84 17.21
C MET A 283 12.59 -6.78 17.79
N LEU A 284 12.60 -8.09 17.44
CA LEU A 284 11.65 -9.02 18.03
C LEU A 284 12.23 -9.65 19.29
N GLU A 285 11.48 -9.46 20.39
CA GLU A 285 11.85 -9.97 21.72
C GLU A 285 11.78 -11.51 21.81
N ASN A 286 12.28 -12.05 22.92
CA ASN A 286 12.26 -13.47 23.23
C ASN A 286 10.84 -14.08 23.16
N ARG A 287 10.77 -15.39 22.86
CA ARG A 287 9.56 -16.19 22.64
C ARG A 287 8.89 -15.96 21.28
N VAL A 288 9.70 -15.81 20.23
CA VAL A 288 9.24 -15.84 18.84
C VAL A 288 9.46 -17.23 18.26
N LYS A 289 8.47 -17.75 17.53
CA LYS A 289 8.56 -18.97 16.72
C LYS A 289 8.37 -18.60 15.26
N TYR A 290 9.32 -18.95 14.41
CA TYR A 290 9.27 -18.69 12.99
C TYR A 290 8.76 -19.88 12.21
N TYR A 291 7.92 -19.59 11.20
CA TYR A 291 7.37 -20.54 10.23
C TYR A 291 7.73 -19.98 8.85
N TRP A 292 8.90 -20.41 8.37
CA TRP A 292 9.42 -19.96 7.08
C TRP A 292 8.59 -20.57 5.97
N THR A 293 8.17 -19.76 5.00
CA THR A 293 7.31 -20.22 3.92
C THR A 293 7.67 -19.63 2.57
N GLN A 294 7.11 -20.20 1.54
CA GLN A 294 7.30 -19.81 0.16
C GLN A 294 5.94 -19.48 -0.46
N PRO A 295 5.70 -18.22 -0.92
CA PRO A 295 4.49 -17.90 -1.67
C PRO A 295 4.48 -18.53 -3.06
N SER A 296 3.29 -18.72 -3.63
CA SER A 296 3.05 -19.40 -4.92
C SER A 296 3.42 -18.57 -6.15
N THR A 297 4.50 -17.78 -6.09
CA THR A 297 4.99 -16.97 -7.21
C THR A 297 6.37 -17.44 -7.68
N LYS A 298 6.66 -17.30 -8.97
CA LYS A 298 8.01 -17.59 -9.52
C LYS A 298 9.11 -16.69 -8.95
N ARG A 299 8.74 -15.56 -8.34
CA ARG A 299 9.67 -14.61 -7.69
C ARG A 299 9.96 -14.97 -6.24
N ALA A 300 9.32 -15.99 -5.70
CA ALA A 300 9.51 -16.40 -4.32
C ALA A 300 10.94 -16.85 -4.04
N ILE A 301 11.49 -16.47 -2.89
CA ILE A 301 12.70 -17.11 -2.39
C ILE A 301 12.33 -18.56 -2.03
N PRO A 302 13.05 -19.56 -2.54
CA PRO A 302 12.86 -20.94 -2.10
C PRO A 302 12.97 -21.03 -0.58
N VAL A 303 12.01 -21.69 0.06
CA VAL A 303 11.92 -21.73 1.53
C VAL A 303 13.19 -22.28 2.20
N ALA A 304 13.88 -23.25 1.56
CA ALA A 304 15.15 -23.74 2.06
C ALA A 304 16.22 -22.65 2.12
N LYS A 305 16.32 -21.83 1.05
CA LYS A 305 17.25 -20.69 0.96
C LYS A 305 16.91 -19.63 2.02
N LEU A 306 15.61 -19.31 2.18
CA LEU A 306 15.15 -18.33 3.17
C LEU A 306 15.49 -18.79 4.61
N ARG A 307 15.24 -20.07 4.92
CA ARG A 307 15.60 -20.66 6.22
C ARG A 307 17.11 -20.60 6.46
N ASP A 308 17.91 -20.94 5.47
CA ASP A 308 19.37 -20.94 5.60
C ASP A 308 19.89 -19.50 5.82
N PHE A 309 19.33 -18.50 5.13
CA PHE A 309 19.62 -17.10 5.43
C PHE A 309 19.18 -16.69 6.84
N ALA A 310 18.00 -17.12 7.28
CA ALA A 310 17.53 -16.84 8.65
C ALA A 310 18.46 -17.42 9.73
N LEU A 311 19.05 -18.58 9.49
CA LEU A 311 20.03 -19.20 10.40
C LEU A 311 21.30 -18.37 10.55
N GLU A 312 21.74 -17.64 9.52
CA GLU A 312 22.89 -16.71 9.62
C GLU A 312 22.65 -15.59 10.64
N TYR A 313 21.36 -15.23 10.86
CA TYR A 313 20.92 -14.25 11.87
C TYR A 313 20.44 -14.91 13.18
N ASP A 314 20.70 -16.22 13.39
CA ASP A 314 20.25 -16.97 14.58
C ASP A 314 18.71 -16.98 14.74
N LEU A 315 17.97 -16.91 13.62
CA LEU A 315 16.51 -16.99 13.58
C LEU A 315 16.09 -18.43 13.26
N HIS A 316 15.72 -19.17 14.29
CA HIS A 316 15.38 -20.59 14.19
C HIS A 316 13.90 -20.80 13.92
N GLY A 317 13.57 -21.67 12.96
CA GLY A 317 12.18 -21.99 12.61
C GLY A 317 12.07 -23.15 11.63
N ASN A 318 10.87 -23.69 11.50
CA ASN A 318 10.56 -24.75 10.53
C ASN A 318 10.22 -24.16 9.17
N ALA A 319 10.57 -24.91 8.11
CA ALA A 319 10.28 -24.56 6.73
C ALA A 319 9.06 -25.32 6.21
N TYR A 320 8.19 -24.61 5.49
CA TYR A 320 6.95 -25.12 4.91
C TYR A 320 6.87 -24.74 3.44
N HIS A 321 6.40 -25.63 2.58
CA HIS A 321 6.36 -25.41 1.13
C HIS A 321 5.23 -24.46 0.68
N SER A 322 4.25 -24.18 1.53
CA SER A 322 3.18 -23.25 1.24
C SER A 322 2.81 -22.39 2.45
N VAL A 323 2.24 -21.24 2.18
CA VAL A 323 1.74 -20.32 3.21
C VAL A 323 0.63 -20.98 4.03
N LYS A 324 -0.25 -21.73 3.40
CA LYS A 324 -1.34 -22.44 4.08
C LYS A 324 -0.84 -23.51 5.05
N GLU A 325 0.20 -24.26 4.68
CA GLU A 325 0.84 -25.23 5.58
C GLU A 325 1.53 -24.54 6.77
N ALA A 326 2.30 -23.48 6.52
CA ALA A 326 2.96 -22.71 7.57
C ALA A 326 1.96 -22.10 8.55
N TYR A 327 0.89 -21.49 8.04
CA TYR A 327 -0.18 -20.90 8.86
C TYR A 327 -0.96 -21.96 9.66
N LYS A 328 -1.25 -23.12 9.06
CA LYS A 328 -1.86 -24.24 9.75
C LYS A 328 -0.97 -24.71 10.92
N ALA A 329 0.31 -24.91 10.69
CA ALA A 329 1.25 -25.28 11.73
C ALA A 329 1.37 -24.21 12.84
N ALA A 330 1.34 -22.92 12.48
CA ALA A 330 1.33 -21.85 13.46
C ALA A 330 0.06 -21.90 14.33
N LYS A 331 -1.12 -22.12 13.74
CA LYS A 331 -2.38 -22.28 14.50
C LYS A 331 -2.39 -23.48 15.42
N GLU A 332 -1.86 -24.62 14.96
CA GLU A 332 -1.79 -25.85 15.77
C GLU A 332 -0.83 -25.72 16.97
N ASN A 333 0.19 -24.89 16.85
CA ASN A 333 1.18 -24.65 17.91
C ASN A 333 0.83 -23.45 18.82
N ALA A 334 -0.13 -22.61 18.42
CA ALA A 334 -0.51 -21.42 19.18
C ALA A 334 -1.54 -21.75 20.24
N LYS A 335 -1.42 -21.08 21.38
CA LYS A 335 -2.43 -21.05 22.46
C LYS A 335 -3.31 -19.82 22.30
N ASN A 336 -4.39 -19.78 23.06
CA ASN A 336 -5.34 -18.65 23.03
C ASN A 336 -4.69 -17.28 23.33
N ASN A 337 -3.64 -17.26 24.18
CA ASN A 337 -2.91 -16.04 24.59
C ASN A 337 -1.72 -15.72 23.68
N ASP A 338 -1.51 -16.50 22.62
CA ASP A 338 -0.46 -16.25 21.66
C ASP A 338 -0.92 -15.28 20.55
N PHE A 339 0.04 -14.82 19.78
CA PHE A 339 -0.19 -13.95 18.63
C PHE A 339 0.36 -14.59 17.37
N ILE A 340 -0.39 -14.57 16.28
CA ILE A 340 0.07 -15.03 14.97
C ILE A 340 0.15 -13.84 14.03
N PHE A 341 1.32 -13.65 13.43
CA PHE A 341 1.53 -12.69 12.34
C PHE A 341 1.83 -13.44 11.04
N VAL A 342 1.22 -13.02 9.93
CA VAL A 342 1.48 -13.58 8.61
C VAL A 342 1.86 -12.44 7.64
N GLY A 343 3.06 -12.53 7.05
CA GLY A 343 3.52 -11.46 6.17
C GLY A 343 4.90 -11.68 5.55
N GLY A 344 5.55 -10.56 5.19
CA GLY A 344 6.85 -10.53 4.50
C GLY A 344 6.73 -10.24 3.01
N SER A 345 5.54 -10.42 2.42
CA SER A 345 5.29 -10.11 1.03
C SER A 345 3.79 -10.05 0.76
N SER A 346 3.37 -9.24 -0.21
CA SER A 346 1.98 -9.24 -0.68
C SER A 346 1.54 -10.61 -1.20
N TYR A 347 2.45 -11.39 -1.77
CA TYR A 347 2.14 -12.75 -2.24
C TYR A 347 1.88 -13.74 -1.11
N VAL A 348 2.54 -13.57 0.05
CA VAL A 348 2.25 -14.37 1.25
C VAL A 348 0.83 -14.10 1.73
N VAL A 349 0.45 -12.83 1.80
CA VAL A 349 -0.91 -12.45 2.21
C VAL A 349 -1.95 -12.89 1.16
N ALA A 350 -1.63 -12.80 -0.13
CA ALA A 350 -2.48 -13.29 -1.21
C ALA A 350 -2.78 -14.80 -1.06
N ASP A 351 -1.74 -15.62 -0.89
CA ASP A 351 -1.91 -17.07 -0.70
C ASP A 351 -2.68 -17.42 0.59
N LEU A 352 -2.56 -16.57 1.62
CA LEU A 352 -3.31 -16.75 2.86
C LEU A 352 -4.81 -16.48 2.67
N LEU A 353 -5.16 -15.45 1.88
CA LEU A 353 -6.52 -14.96 1.71
C LEU A 353 -7.29 -15.64 0.54
N SER A 354 -6.57 -16.33 -0.34
CA SER A 354 -7.15 -17.17 -1.39
C SER A 354 -7.61 -18.54 -0.82
#